data_f5d469b76ee3dd7e2679af3eeb1ae0ec
#
_entry.id   f5d469b76ee3dd7e2679af3eeb1ae0ec
#
_cell.length_a   1.000
_cell.length_b   1.000
_cell.length_c   1.000
_cell.angle_alpha   90.00
_cell.angle_beta   90.00
_cell.angle_gamma   90.00
#
_symmetry.space_group_name_H-M   'P 1'
#
loop_
_entity.id
_entity.type
_entity.pdbx_description
1 polymer ?
#
loop_
_entity_poly.entity_id
_entity_poly.type
_entity_poly.pdbx_seq_one_letter_code
_entity_poly.pdbx_strand_id
1 'polypeptide(L)'
;MAAKKNDPRREARIAKNNRNLNSALTLFTAGFIAEFYLLLINQYFVKGSVDQVVAIAGYLEVMAIVGAAAFGAGVVLTVMRRKWTRFAAAGKWLLGLGLFFGVSSLLMRRVYPMGTTVMCILVPVLMLLAVVFLLYQHEFAVQAIALTLAIASAVLLNHGSSSMPALVTAFCWAAMVFVAALLVLTVMLQKHEGSYKGIVIFPAKTNYALTCAVLVLSIAAIAVSLFAGLAYYVIWGTAVLLFVLAVWYTVKML
;
A
#
# COMPACT_ATOMS: atom_id res chain seq x y z
N MET A 1 -33.66 -17.20 -33.81
CA MET A 1 -32.75 -16.58 -32.84
C MET A 1 -32.05 -17.69 -32.05
N ALA A 2 -30.77 -17.99 -32.31
CA ALA A 2 -30.06 -19.04 -31.61
C ALA A 2 -29.70 -18.57 -30.17
N ALA A 3 -30.16 -19.29 -29.17
CA ALA A 3 -29.82 -19.06 -27.78
C ALA A 3 -28.29 -19.15 -27.61
N LYS A 4 -27.67 -18.05 -27.28
CA LYS A 4 -26.22 -17.93 -27.07
C LYS A 4 -25.85 -18.83 -25.88
N LYS A 5 -25.30 -20.01 -26.21
CA LYS A 5 -24.88 -21.05 -25.28
C LYS A 5 -23.96 -20.40 -24.23
N ASN A 6 -24.40 -20.31 -22.98
CA ASN A 6 -23.63 -19.73 -21.90
C ASN A 6 -22.37 -20.57 -21.70
N ASP A 7 -21.22 -19.99 -22.02
CA ASP A 7 -19.92 -20.62 -21.78
C ASP A 7 -19.58 -20.50 -20.27
N PRO A 8 -19.52 -21.63 -19.54
CA PRO A 8 -19.30 -21.61 -18.08
C PRO A 8 -17.95 -20.95 -17.69
N ARG A 9 -16.98 -20.96 -18.62
CA ARG A 9 -15.69 -20.28 -18.42
C ARG A 9 -15.85 -18.76 -18.46
N ARG A 10 -16.74 -18.24 -19.29
CA ARG A 10 -17.04 -16.81 -19.39
C ARG A 10 -17.79 -16.32 -18.16
N GLU A 11 -18.77 -17.08 -17.68
CA GLU A 11 -19.51 -16.74 -16.46
C GLU A 11 -18.59 -16.74 -15.22
N ALA A 12 -17.71 -17.72 -15.08
CA ALA A 12 -16.73 -17.76 -14.00
C ALA A 12 -15.76 -16.56 -14.02
N ARG A 13 -15.34 -16.11 -15.23
CA ARG A 13 -14.51 -14.89 -15.36
C ARG A 13 -15.27 -13.63 -14.97
N ILE A 14 -16.51 -13.48 -15.39
CA ILE A 14 -17.37 -12.33 -15.03
C ILE A 14 -17.60 -12.31 -13.52
N ALA A 15 -17.93 -13.45 -12.91
CA ALA A 15 -18.13 -13.56 -11.48
C ALA A 15 -16.87 -13.19 -10.67
N LYS A 16 -15.68 -13.62 -11.13
CA LYS A 16 -14.40 -13.26 -10.52
C LYS A 16 -14.12 -11.75 -10.65
N ASN A 17 -14.38 -11.17 -11.82
CA ASN A 17 -14.17 -9.74 -12.05
C ASN A 17 -15.10 -8.89 -11.19
N ASN A 18 -16.38 -9.24 -11.09
CA ASN A 18 -17.36 -8.58 -10.23
C ASN A 18 -16.96 -8.68 -8.74
N ARG A 19 -16.44 -9.82 -8.31
CA ARG A 19 -15.95 -9.99 -6.94
C ARG A 19 -14.75 -9.08 -6.66
N ASN A 20 -13.81 -9.00 -7.59
CA ASN A 20 -12.64 -8.12 -7.44
C ASN A 20 -13.06 -6.64 -7.42
N LEU A 21 -13.99 -6.25 -8.30
CA LEU A 21 -14.53 -4.90 -8.34
C LEU A 21 -15.24 -4.53 -7.03
N ASN A 22 -16.11 -5.41 -6.51
CA ASN A 22 -16.76 -5.18 -5.22
C ASN A 22 -15.75 -5.07 -4.08
N SER A 23 -14.70 -5.91 -4.08
CA SER A 23 -13.64 -5.83 -3.08
C SER A 23 -12.86 -4.52 -3.18
N ALA A 24 -12.57 -4.05 -4.40
CA ALA A 24 -11.90 -2.79 -4.63
C ALA A 24 -12.75 -1.59 -4.17
N LEU A 25 -14.06 -1.60 -4.47
CA LEU A 25 -14.99 -0.57 -4.01
C LEU A 25 -15.10 -0.54 -2.47
N THR A 26 -15.22 -1.71 -1.84
CA THR A 26 -15.28 -1.81 -0.37
C THR A 26 -13.99 -1.27 0.27
N LEU A 27 -12.84 -1.62 -0.30
CA LEU A 27 -11.54 -1.14 0.18
C LEU A 27 -11.40 0.37 -0.01
N PHE A 28 -11.84 0.90 -1.17
CA PHE A 28 -11.82 2.33 -1.45
C PHE A 28 -12.70 3.10 -0.45
N THR A 29 -13.92 2.62 -0.19
CA THR A 29 -14.82 3.25 0.78
C THR A 29 -14.25 3.20 2.20
N ALA A 30 -13.69 2.06 2.61
CA ALA A 30 -13.05 1.93 3.92
C ALA A 30 -11.84 2.85 4.06
N GLY A 31 -11.00 2.96 3.01
CA GLY A 31 -9.86 3.86 2.98
C GLY A 31 -10.26 5.33 3.03
N PHE A 32 -11.33 5.71 2.34
CA PHE A 32 -11.87 7.07 2.38
C PHE A 32 -12.36 7.45 3.79
N ILE A 33 -13.06 6.54 4.47
CA ILE A 33 -13.50 6.74 5.86
C ILE A 33 -12.29 6.87 6.81
N ALA A 34 -11.28 6.02 6.61
CA ALA A 34 -10.05 6.07 7.39
C ALA A 34 -9.30 7.39 7.18
N GLU A 35 -9.21 7.87 5.94
CA GLU A 35 -8.59 9.16 5.62
C GLU A 35 -9.35 10.33 6.23
N PHE A 36 -10.68 10.32 6.16
CA PHE A 36 -11.51 11.36 6.79
C PHE A 36 -11.27 11.44 8.30
N TYR A 37 -11.16 10.27 8.97
CA TYR A 37 -10.80 10.19 10.39
C TYR A 37 -9.42 10.80 10.65
N LEU A 38 -8.40 10.48 9.83
CA LEU A 38 -7.06 11.02 9.98
C LEU A 38 -6.99 12.54 9.76
N LEU A 39 -7.74 13.06 8.79
CA LEU A 39 -7.84 14.50 8.53
C LEU A 39 -8.49 15.24 9.70
N LEU A 40 -9.52 14.67 10.32
CA LEU A 40 -10.12 15.23 11.54
C LEU A 40 -9.09 15.28 12.67
N ILE A 41 -8.36 14.21 12.91
CA ILE A 41 -7.28 14.20 13.91
C ILE A 41 -6.22 15.23 13.57
N ASN A 42 -5.77 15.31 12.32
CA ASN A 42 -4.78 16.29 11.89
C ASN A 42 -5.24 17.73 12.17
N GLN A 43 -6.51 18.03 11.92
CA GLN A 43 -7.08 19.37 12.16
C GLN A 43 -7.02 19.77 13.64
N TYR A 44 -7.36 18.86 14.54
CA TYR A 44 -7.43 19.15 15.99
C TYR A 44 -6.13 18.88 16.73
N PHE A 45 -5.31 17.95 16.26
CA PHE A 45 -4.05 17.56 16.91
C PHE A 45 -2.87 18.44 16.50
N VAL A 46 -2.81 18.88 15.22
CA VAL A 46 -1.69 19.70 14.72
C VAL A 46 -2.02 21.17 14.69
N LYS A 47 -3.28 21.54 14.36
CA LYS A 47 -3.71 22.92 14.18
C LYS A 47 -4.64 23.43 15.31
N GLY A 48 -4.97 22.57 16.28
CA GLY A 48 -5.88 22.90 17.38
C GLY A 48 -5.25 23.74 18.48
N SER A 49 -6.09 24.17 19.44
CA SER A 49 -5.64 24.82 20.68
C SER A 49 -4.91 23.82 21.57
N VAL A 50 -4.14 24.32 22.55
CA VAL A 50 -3.38 23.47 23.49
C VAL A 50 -4.28 22.45 24.19
N ASP A 51 -5.48 22.86 24.61
CA ASP A 51 -6.45 21.97 25.27
C ASP A 51 -6.92 20.85 24.35
N GLN A 52 -7.15 21.18 23.07
CA GLN A 52 -7.52 20.19 22.05
C GLN A 52 -6.39 19.19 21.79
N VAL A 53 -5.15 19.67 21.69
CA VAL A 53 -3.97 18.81 21.50
C VAL A 53 -3.81 17.82 22.65
N VAL A 54 -3.96 18.28 23.90
CA VAL A 54 -3.88 17.41 25.09
C VAL A 54 -5.02 16.38 25.10
N ALA A 55 -6.24 16.81 24.80
CA ALA A 55 -7.40 15.91 24.75
C ALA A 55 -7.21 14.82 23.66
N ILE A 56 -6.76 15.21 22.46
CA ILE A 56 -6.50 14.26 21.36
C ILE A 56 -5.32 13.33 21.69
N ALA A 57 -4.27 13.82 22.36
CA ALA A 57 -3.17 12.96 22.80
C ALA A 57 -3.66 11.85 23.76
N GLY A 58 -4.54 12.17 24.70
CA GLY A 58 -5.18 11.18 25.57
C GLY A 58 -6.08 10.21 24.80
N TYR A 59 -6.87 10.72 23.86
CA TYR A 59 -7.69 9.88 22.96
C TYR A 59 -6.84 8.89 22.14
N LEU A 60 -5.73 9.35 21.55
CA LEU A 60 -4.82 8.50 20.78
C LEU A 60 -4.18 7.40 21.64
N GLU A 61 -3.91 7.67 22.92
CA GLU A 61 -3.41 6.64 23.84
C GLU A 61 -4.41 5.52 24.06
N VAL A 62 -5.66 5.88 24.33
CA VAL A 62 -6.75 4.90 24.48
C VAL A 62 -6.96 4.13 23.18
N MET A 63 -6.97 4.82 22.04
CA MET A 63 -7.12 4.19 20.72
C MET A 63 -5.97 3.24 20.36
N ALA A 64 -4.74 3.54 20.78
CA ALA A 64 -3.62 2.63 20.58
C ALA A 64 -3.81 1.31 21.36
N ILE A 65 -4.28 1.40 22.64
CA ILE A 65 -4.55 0.22 23.47
C ILE A 65 -5.72 -0.58 22.91
N VAL A 66 -6.83 0.07 22.57
CA VAL A 66 -8.02 -0.56 21.99
C VAL A 66 -7.67 -1.21 20.64
N GLY A 67 -6.89 -0.52 19.80
CA GLY A 67 -6.40 -1.04 18.53
C GLY A 67 -5.53 -2.29 18.70
N ALA A 68 -4.61 -2.28 19.67
CA ALA A 68 -3.78 -3.45 19.97
C ALA A 68 -4.61 -4.64 20.50
N ALA A 69 -5.58 -4.39 21.37
CA ALA A 69 -6.51 -5.40 21.86
C ALA A 69 -7.39 -5.98 20.75
N ALA A 70 -7.93 -5.13 19.88
CA ALA A 70 -8.73 -5.55 18.71
C ALA A 70 -7.88 -6.37 17.71
N PHE A 71 -6.63 -5.96 17.47
CA PHE A 71 -5.70 -6.71 16.64
C PHE A 71 -5.43 -8.11 17.23
N GLY A 72 -5.12 -8.20 18.52
CA GLY A 72 -4.91 -9.46 19.23
C GLY A 72 -6.13 -10.38 19.15
N ALA A 73 -7.33 -9.84 19.41
CA ALA A 73 -8.59 -10.57 19.25
C ALA A 73 -8.81 -11.04 17.80
N GLY A 74 -8.51 -10.19 16.82
CA GLY A 74 -8.58 -10.51 15.39
C GLY A 74 -7.65 -11.67 15.01
N VAL A 75 -6.41 -11.69 15.51
CA VAL A 75 -5.45 -12.79 15.30
C VAL A 75 -6.01 -14.09 15.88
N VAL A 76 -6.47 -14.07 17.13
CA VAL A 76 -7.04 -15.25 17.79
C VAL A 76 -8.22 -15.82 17.00
N LEU A 77 -9.19 -14.97 16.60
CA LEU A 77 -10.35 -15.39 15.81
C LEU A 77 -9.95 -15.94 14.43
N THR A 78 -8.90 -15.37 13.81
CA THR A 78 -8.42 -15.83 12.51
C THR A 78 -7.69 -17.17 12.61
N VAL A 79 -6.92 -17.41 13.66
CA VAL A 79 -6.25 -18.69 13.94
C VAL A 79 -7.27 -19.76 14.30
N MET A 80 -8.27 -19.42 15.12
CA MET A 80 -9.35 -20.34 15.53
C MET A 80 -10.43 -20.56 14.45
N ARG A 81 -10.25 -20.03 13.23
CA ARG A 81 -11.18 -20.12 12.09
C ARG A 81 -11.69 -21.54 11.82
N ARG A 82 -10.90 -22.56 12.12
CA ARG A 82 -11.26 -23.98 11.92
C ARG A 82 -12.40 -24.44 12.83
N LYS A 83 -12.55 -23.82 14.03
CA LYS A 83 -13.61 -24.14 15.00
C LYS A 83 -14.83 -23.18 14.87
N TRP A 84 -14.61 -21.92 14.48
CA TRP A 84 -15.61 -20.85 14.53
C TRP A 84 -15.77 -20.17 13.16
N THR A 85 -16.30 -20.90 12.19
CA THR A 85 -16.50 -20.42 10.81
C THR A 85 -17.38 -19.18 10.71
N ARG A 86 -18.38 -19.02 11.60
CA ARG A 86 -19.29 -17.85 11.62
C ARG A 86 -18.56 -16.53 11.95
N PHE A 87 -17.49 -16.58 12.72
CA PHE A 87 -16.73 -15.40 13.15
C PHE A 87 -15.49 -15.11 12.28
N ALA A 88 -15.23 -15.91 11.26
CA ALA A 88 -14.06 -15.76 10.39
C ALA A 88 -14.04 -14.41 9.64
N ALA A 89 -15.19 -13.88 9.26
CA ALA A 89 -15.31 -12.57 8.63
C ALA A 89 -15.04 -11.44 9.65
N ALA A 90 -15.62 -11.53 10.85
CA ALA A 90 -15.41 -10.57 11.93
C ALA A 90 -13.94 -10.53 12.36
N GLY A 91 -13.25 -11.68 12.42
CA GLY A 91 -11.82 -11.74 12.74
C GLY A 91 -10.94 -10.96 11.76
N LYS A 92 -11.24 -11.01 10.46
CA LYS A 92 -10.51 -10.23 9.44
C LYS A 92 -10.73 -8.72 9.58
N TRP A 93 -11.95 -8.29 9.86
CA TRP A 93 -12.28 -6.89 10.08
C TRP A 93 -11.63 -6.35 11.36
N LEU A 94 -11.68 -7.12 12.46
CA LEU A 94 -11.02 -6.76 13.72
C LEU A 94 -9.50 -6.67 13.54
N LEU A 95 -8.90 -7.57 12.76
CA LEU A 95 -7.47 -7.53 12.47
C LEU A 95 -7.10 -6.27 11.68
N GLY A 96 -7.84 -5.95 10.62
CA GLY A 96 -7.60 -4.75 9.80
C GLY A 96 -7.80 -3.45 10.58
N LEU A 97 -8.93 -3.31 11.28
CA LEU A 97 -9.25 -2.12 12.07
C LEU A 97 -8.30 -1.98 13.28
N GLY A 98 -8.00 -3.09 13.96
CA GLY A 98 -7.06 -3.11 15.08
C GLY A 98 -5.65 -2.68 14.67
N LEU A 99 -5.18 -3.18 13.53
CA LEU A 99 -3.90 -2.77 12.95
C LEU A 99 -3.90 -1.27 12.61
N PHE A 100 -4.96 -0.81 11.93
CA PHE A 100 -5.09 0.59 11.53
C PHE A 100 -5.08 1.52 12.75
N PHE A 101 -5.98 1.31 13.72
CA PHE A 101 -6.08 2.17 14.91
C PHE A 101 -4.84 2.06 15.80
N GLY A 102 -4.29 0.86 15.99
CA GLY A 102 -3.09 0.64 16.80
C GLY A 102 -1.86 1.34 16.21
N VAL A 103 -1.57 1.08 14.93
CA VAL A 103 -0.38 1.65 14.29
C VAL A 103 -0.52 3.16 14.08
N SER A 104 -1.68 3.64 13.57
CA SER A 104 -1.88 5.07 13.33
C SER A 104 -1.79 5.89 14.61
N SER A 105 -2.47 5.46 15.68
CA SER A 105 -2.45 6.18 16.96
C SER A 105 -1.07 6.19 17.60
N LEU A 106 -0.35 5.06 17.56
CA LEU A 106 1.01 4.95 18.07
C LEU A 106 1.97 5.88 17.32
N LEU A 107 1.89 5.88 15.98
CA LEU A 107 2.78 6.67 15.13
C LEU A 107 2.52 8.16 15.27
N MET A 108 1.25 8.58 15.28
CA MET A 108 0.87 9.98 15.49
C MET A 108 1.34 10.52 16.83
N ARG A 109 1.26 9.69 17.88
CA ARG A 109 1.71 10.09 19.22
C ARG A 109 3.22 10.14 19.36
N ARG A 110 3.94 9.13 18.82
CA ARG A 110 5.40 9.00 18.97
C ARG A 110 6.20 9.97 18.12
N VAL A 111 5.67 10.35 16.95
CA VAL A 111 6.35 11.15 15.94
C VAL A 111 5.60 12.47 15.71
N TYR A 112 5.13 13.11 16.77
CA TYR A 112 4.42 14.40 16.68
C TYR A 112 5.35 15.53 16.19
N PRO A 113 4.90 16.46 15.33
CA PRO A 113 3.64 16.51 14.57
C PRO A 113 3.69 15.75 13.24
N MET A 114 4.87 15.26 12.83
CA MET A 114 5.14 14.65 11.53
C MET A 114 4.35 13.33 11.33
N GLY A 115 4.13 12.57 12.41
CA GLY A 115 3.44 11.28 12.35
C GLY A 115 2.02 11.37 11.79
N THR A 116 1.31 12.45 12.08
CA THR A 116 -0.04 12.70 11.55
C THR A 116 0.00 12.96 10.06
N THR A 117 0.92 13.82 9.59
CA THR A 117 1.11 14.13 8.17
C THR A 117 1.51 12.87 7.39
N VAL A 118 2.42 12.06 7.95
CA VAL A 118 2.84 10.79 7.33
C VAL A 118 1.65 9.84 7.19
N MET A 119 0.77 9.73 8.20
CA MET A 119 -0.41 8.87 8.13
C MET A 119 -1.42 9.34 7.08
N CYS A 120 -1.68 10.65 6.99
CA CYS A 120 -2.57 11.23 5.97
C CYS A 120 -2.06 11.03 4.53
N ILE A 121 -0.77 10.78 4.34
CA ILE A 121 -0.21 10.45 3.02
C ILE A 121 -0.18 8.93 2.82
N LEU A 122 0.22 8.17 3.84
CA LEU A 122 0.42 6.74 3.76
C LEU A 122 -0.88 5.97 3.49
N VAL A 123 -1.98 6.34 4.15
CA VAL A 123 -3.25 5.62 4.05
C VAL A 123 -3.85 5.68 2.64
N PRO A 124 -4.02 6.85 1.98
CA PRO A 124 -4.50 6.90 0.61
C PRO A 124 -3.54 6.22 -0.38
N VAL A 125 -2.24 6.31 -0.17
CA VAL A 125 -1.25 5.61 -1.00
C VAL A 125 -1.41 4.09 -0.89
N LEU A 126 -1.50 3.54 0.32
CA LEU A 126 -1.73 2.11 0.52
C LEU A 126 -3.08 1.66 -0.03
N MET A 127 -4.12 2.48 0.10
CA MET A 127 -5.43 2.22 -0.48
C MET A 127 -5.35 2.14 -2.01
N LEU A 128 -4.71 3.09 -2.66
CA LEU A 128 -4.53 3.09 -4.12
C LEU A 128 -3.71 1.88 -4.59
N LEU A 129 -2.61 1.55 -3.90
CA LEU A 129 -1.81 0.36 -4.21
C LEU A 129 -2.62 -0.93 -4.07
N ALA A 130 -3.46 -1.04 -3.04
CA ALA A 130 -4.30 -2.21 -2.85
C ALA A 130 -5.39 -2.32 -3.92
N VAL A 131 -5.98 -1.20 -4.36
CA VAL A 131 -6.91 -1.16 -5.51
C VAL A 131 -6.20 -1.57 -6.79
N VAL A 132 -4.99 -1.06 -7.04
CA VAL A 132 -4.15 -1.47 -8.17
C VAL A 132 -3.88 -2.98 -8.14
N PHE A 133 -3.53 -3.53 -6.99
CA PHE A 133 -3.29 -4.97 -6.82
C PHE A 133 -4.52 -5.83 -7.11
N LEU A 134 -5.72 -5.33 -6.78
CA LEU A 134 -6.98 -6.05 -7.01
C LEU A 134 -7.48 -5.97 -8.46
N LEU A 135 -7.27 -4.84 -9.13
CA LEU A 135 -7.85 -4.56 -10.46
C LEU A 135 -6.88 -4.81 -11.60
N TYR A 136 -5.59 -4.53 -11.40
CA TYR A 136 -4.58 -4.61 -12.45
C TYR A 136 -3.82 -5.94 -12.44
N GLN A 137 -3.01 -6.13 -13.47
CA GLN A 137 -2.10 -7.27 -13.56
C GLN A 137 -1.00 -7.16 -12.50
N HIS A 138 -0.56 -8.29 -11.95
CA HIS A 138 0.46 -8.34 -10.89
C HIS A 138 1.79 -7.67 -11.31
N GLU A 139 2.11 -7.64 -12.59
CA GLU A 139 3.26 -6.90 -13.14
C GLU A 139 3.20 -5.42 -12.77
N PHE A 140 2.07 -4.77 -13.07
CA PHE A 140 1.89 -3.34 -12.77
C PHE A 140 1.86 -3.08 -11.25
N ALA A 141 1.30 -3.99 -10.47
CA ALA A 141 1.29 -3.86 -9.02
C ALA A 141 2.72 -3.81 -8.44
N VAL A 142 3.63 -4.67 -8.92
CA VAL A 142 5.04 -4.68 -8.51
C VAL A 142 5.74 -3.38 -8.90
N GLN A 143 5.52 -2.90 -10.12
CA GLN A 143 6.08 -1.63 -10.60
C GLN A 143 5.54 -0.44 -9.80
N ALA A 144 4.23 -0.41 -9.53
CA ALA A 144 3.59 0.63 -8.75
C ALA A 144 4.12 0.68 -7.30
N ILE A 145 4.32 -0.47 -6.65
CA ILE A 145 4.92 -0.54 -5.31
C ILE A 145 6.33 0.05 -5.32
N ALA A 146 7.17 -0.34 -6.28
CA ALA A 146 8.56 0.14 -6.36
C ALA A 146 8.64 1.66 -6.59
N LEU A 147 7.84 2.19 -7.53
CA LEU A 147 7.78 3.63 -7.80
C LEU A 147 7.20 4.41 -6.61
N THR A 148 6.18 3.89 -5.95
CA THR A 148 5.62 4.52 -4.76
C THR A 148 6.63 4.58 -3.61
N LEU A 149 7.44 3.53 -3.41
CA LEU A 149 8.54 3.56 -2.44
C LEU A 149 9.62 4.57 -2.81
N ALA A 150 9.92 4.72 -4.10
CA ALA A 150 10.87 5.75 -4.56
C ALA A 150 10.31 7.16 -4.31
N ILE A 151 9.04 7.42 -4.60
CA ILE A 151 8.38 8.70 -4.30
C ILE A 151 8.37 8.95 -2.80
N ALA A 152 7.97 7.97 -1.99
CA ALA A 152 7.93 8.10 -0.52
C ALA A 152 9.31 8.42 0.05
N SER A 153 10.37 7.74 -0.42
CA SER A 153 11.75 8.02 -0.03
C SER A 153 12.17 9.45 -0.37
N ALA A 154 11.87 9.91 -1.59
CA ALA A 154 12.19 11.26 -2.03
C ALA A 154 11.41 12.34 -1.25
N VAL A 155 10.12 12.11 -0.97
CA VAL A 155 9.29 13.03 -0.16
C VAL A 155 9.83 13.11 1.27
N LEU A 156 10.16 11.99 1.89
CA LEU A 156 10.73 11.96 3.24
C LEU A 156 12.09 12.66 3.32
N LEU A 157 12.94 12.49 2.31
CA LEU A 157 14.22 13.20 2.24
C LEU A 157 14.03 14.71 2.06
N ASN A 158 13.06 15.12 1.26
CA ASN A 158 12.80 16.53 1.00
C ASN A 158 12.17 17.27 2.20
N HIS A 159 11.29 16.62 2.96
CA HIS A 159 10.53 17.26 4.04
C HIS A 159 10.89 16.76 5.45
N GLY A 160 11.40 15.54 5.58
CA GLY A 160 11.57 14.88 6.88
C GLY A 160 13.00 14.82 7.39
N SER A 161 14.00 15.13 6.55
CA SER A 161 15.41 14.98 6.92
C SER A 161 15.86 15.90 8.05
N SER A 162 15.21 17.05 8.24
CA SER A 162 15.53 18.00 9.31
C SER A 162 15.10 17.52 10.70
N SER A 163 14.01 16.75 10.81
CA SER A 163 13.44 16.35 12.09
C SER A 163 13.98 15.00 12.61
N MET A 164 14.21 14.03 11.73
CA MET A 164 14.67 12.68 12.08
C MET A 164 15.56 12.08 10.98
N PRO A 165 16.77 12.61 10.76
CA PRO A 165 17.61 12.23 9.62
C PRO A 165 17.97 10.74 9.61
N ALA A 166 18.28 10.15 10.76
CA ALA A 166 18.65 8.73 10.87
C ALA A 166 17.50 7.80 10.47
N LEU A 167 16.25 8.14 10.86
CA LEU A 167 15.08 7.32 10.58
C LEU A 167 14.69 7.40 9.09
N VAL A 168 14.79 8.59 8.50
CA VAL A 168 14.54 8.80 7.06
C VAL A 168 15.58 8.06 6.23
N THR A 169 16.86 8.16 6.59
CA THR A 169 17.95 7.44 5.91
C THR A 169 17.78 5.93 6.03
N ALA A 170 17.43 5.41 7.20
CA ALA A 170 17.15 3.99 7.40
C ALA A 170 15.96 3.51 6.54
N PHE A 171 14.90 4.31 6.42
CA PHE A 171 13.77 4.01 5.53
C PHE A 171 14.20 3.93 4.07
N CYS A 172 15.03 4.88 3.59
CA CYS A 172 15.52 4.86 2.20
C CYS A 172 16.37 3.62 1.90
N TRP A 173 17.25 3.21 2.83
CA TRP A 173 18.01 1.97 2.69
C TRP A 173 17.11 0.74 2.69
N ALA A 174 16.14 0.66 3.60
CA ALA A 174 15.18 -0.44 3.63
C ALA A 174 14.35 -0.52 2.34
N ALA A 175 13.88 0.61 1.82
CA ALA A 175 13.15 0.69 0.55
C ALA A 175 14.03 0.22 -0.63
N MET A 176 15.30 0.65 -0.67
CA MET A 176 16.23 0.24 -1.72
C MET A 176 16.49 -1.27 -1.68
N VAL A 177 16.74 -1.85 -0.51
CA VAL A 177 16.90 -3.29 -0.32
C VAL A 177 15.64 -4.06 -0.73
N PHE A 178 14.47 -3.56 -0.37
CA PHE A 178 13.20 -4.18 -0.73
C PHE A 178 12.97 -4.18 -2.26
N VAL A 179 13.21 -3.05 -2.94
CA VAL A 179 13.09 -2.97 -4.40
C VAL A 179 14.14 -3.85 -5.09
N ALA A 180 15.36 -3.93 -4.55
CA ALA A 180 16.38 -4.86 -5.05
C ALA A 180 15.94 -6.33 -4.89
N ALA A 181 15.32 -6.69 -3.77
CA ALA A 181 14.75 -8.02 -3.58
C ALA A 181 13.63 -8.33 -4.59
N LEU A 182 12.77 -7.35 -4.90
CA LEU A 182 11.75 -7.47 -5.95
C LEU A 182 12.38 -7.66 -7.34
N LEU A 183 13.49 -6.99 -7.63
CA LEU A 183 14.23 -7.16 -8.88
C LEU A 183 14.80 -8.59 -9.00
N VAL A 184 15.44 -9.09 -7.95
CA VAL A 184 15.97 -10.47 -7.91
C VAL A 184 14.83 -11.48 -8.10
N LEU A 185 13.71 -11.31 -7.40
CA LEU A 185 12.52 -12.14 -7.55
C LEU A 185 11.98 -12.12 -8.99
N THR A 186 11.91 -10.95 -9.62
CA THR A 186 11.44 -10.80 -11.01
C THR A 186 12.35 -11.54 -11.99
N VAL A 187 13.68 -11.42 -11.82
CA VAL A 187 14.67 -12.14 -12.63
C VAL A 187 14.59 -13.66 -12.41
N MET A 188 14.39 -14.11 -11.17
CA MET A 188 14.17 -15.53 -10.87
C MET A 188 12.89 -16.06 -11.53
N LEU A 189 11.80 -15.30 -11.47
CA LEU A 189 10.52 -15.67 -12.11
C LEU A 189 10.65 -15.71 -13.65
N GLN A 190 11.44 -14.82 -14.23
CA GLN A 190 11.75 -14.86 -15.67
C GLN A 190 12.41 -16.19 -16.08
N LYS A 191 13.36 -16.70 -15.27
CA LYS A 191 14.04 -17.99 -15.52
C LYS A 191 13.11 -19.21 -15.38
N HIS A 192 12.04 -19.07 -14.58
CA HIS A 192 11.07 -20.15 -14.30
C HIS A 192 9.72 -19.94 -15.01
N GLU A 193 9.70 -19.20 -16.14
CA GLU A 193 8.49 -18.97 -16.96
C GLU A 193 7.28 -18.44 -16.16
N GLY A 194 7.54 -17.61 -15.15
CA GLY A 194 6.49 -16.97 -14.32
C GLY A 194 5.88 -17.85 -13.24
N SER A 195 6.34 -19.10 -13.09
CA SER A 195 5.85 -20.00 -12.05
C SER A 195 6.96 -20.36 -11.06
N TYR A 196 6.65 -20.29 -9.76
CA TYR A 196 7.54 -20.74 -8.70
C TYR A 196 6.81 -21.75 -7.81
N LYS A 197 7.36 -22.96 -7.68
CA LYS A 197 6.78 -24.08 -6.90
C LYS A 197 5.32 -24.39 -7.25
N GLY A 198 4.94 -24.31 -8.55
CA GLY A 198 3.57 -24.60 -9.00
C GLY A 198 2.56 -23.47 -8.82
N ILE A 199 2.98 -22.31 -8.30
CA ILE A 199 2.14 -21.11 -8.19
C ILE A 199 2.51 -20.17 -9.33
N VAL A 200 1.56 -19.89 -10.22
CA VAL A 200 1.72 -18.91 -11.30
C VAL A 200 1.58 -17.51 -10.70
N ILE A 201 2.69 -16.76 -10.62
CA ILE A 201 2.73 -15.40 -10.07
C ILE A 201 2.53 -14.39 -11.19
N PHE A 202 3.20 -14.58 -12.33
CA PHE A 202 3.06 -13.73 -13.50
C PHE A 202 2.40 -14.46 -14.67
N PRO A 203 1.50 -13.82 -15.44
CA PRO A 203 0.93 -14.40 -16.63
C PRO A 203 1.99 -14.63 -17.71
N ALA A 204 1.77 -15.62 -18.60
CA ALA A 204 2.74 -16.03 -19.63
C ALA A 204 3.15 -14.92 -20.62
N LYS A 205 2.39 -13.81 -20.71
CA LYS A 205 2.68 -12.65 -21.58
C LYS A 205 3.28 -11.46 -20.83
N THR A 206 3.91 -11.69 -19.66
CA THR A 206 4.55 -10.63 -18.87
C THR A 206 5.72 -10.00 -19.61
N ASN A 207 5.79 -8.67 -19.63
CA ASN A 207 6.95 -7.95 -20.14
C ASN A 207 8.00 -7.78 -19.05
N TYR A 208 8.82 -8.83 -18.82
CA TYR A 208 9.87 -8.85 -17.81
C TYR A 208 10.89 -7.73 -17.98
N ALA A 209 11.24 -7.40 -19.24
CA ALA A 209 12.20 -6.35 -19.54
C ALA A 209 11.72 -4.98 -19.02
N LEU A 210 10.44 -4.65 -19.27
CA LEU A 210 9.85 -3.40 -18.75
C LEU A 210 9.82 -3.39 -17.23
N THR A 211 9.42 -4.50 -16.60
CA THR A 211 9.37 -4.59 -15.14
C THR A 211 10.75 -4.43 -14.51
N CYS A 212 11.76 -5.12 -15.03
CA CYS A 212 13.14 -4.97 -14.57
C CYS A 212 13.66 -3.54 -14.78
N ALA A 213 13.38 -2.91 -15.93
CA ALA A 213 13.78 -1.53 -16.20
C ALA A 213 13.18 -0.55 -15.18
N VAL A 214 11.88 -0.69 -14.87
CA VAL A 214 11.21 0.16 -13.86
C VAL A 214 11.78 -0.07 -12.46
N LEU A 215 12.08 -1.31 -12.08
CA LEU A 215 12.68 -1.61 -10.78
C LEU A 215 14.08 -1.03 -10.65
N VAL A 216 14.93 -1.15 -11.68
CA VAL A 216 16.26 -0.53 -11.72
C VAL A 216 16.16 1.00 -11.63
N LEU A 217 15.21 1.59 -12.38
CA LEU A 217 14.96 3.04 -12.33
C LEU A 217 14.48 3.50 -10.94
N SER A 218 13.66 2.70 -10.26
CA SER A 218 13.22 2.99 -8.89
C SER A 218 14.39 2.97 -7.90
N ILE A 219 15.30 2.00 -8.01
CA ILE A 219 16.54 1.96 -7.19
C ILE A 219 17.40 3.19 -7.47
N ALA A 220 17.63 3.53 -8.75
CA ALA A 220 18.38 4.71 -9.13
C ALA A 220 17.73 6.00 -8.60
N ALA A 221 16.40 6.10 -8.65
CA ALA A 221 15.66 7.24 -8.11
C ALA A 221 15.87 7.42 -6.60
N ILE A 222 15.81 6.33 -5.81
CA ILE A 222 16.10 6.37 -4.37
C ILE A 222 17.56 6.80 -4.13
N ALA A 223 18.50 6.22 -4.87
CA ALA A 223 19.93 6.55 -4.75
C ALA A 223 20.22 8.02 -5.08
N VAL A 224 19.68 8.53 -6.19
CA VAL A 224 19.83 9.94 -6.59
C VAL A 224 19.22 10.88 -5.54
N SER A 225 18.09 10.54 -4.96
CA SER A 225 17.46 11.32 -3.88
C SER A 225 18.35 11.36 -2.64
N LEU A 226 19.01 10.23 -2.31
CA LEU A 226 19.82 10.09 -1.10
C LEU A 226 21.20 10.77 -1.23
N PHE A 227 21.87 10.60 -2.38
CA PHE A 227 23.25 11.04 -2.55
C PHE A 227 23.39 12.38 -3.28
N ALA A 228 22.51 12.70 -4.23
CA ALA A 228 22.61 13.91 -5.03
C ALA A 228 21.73 15.06 -4.54
N GLY A 229 20.86 14.84 -3.54
CA GLY A 229 19.96 15.86 -3.02
C GLY A 229 18.88 16.34 -4.02
N LEU A 230 18.68 15.61 -5.12
CA LEU A 230 17.72 15.94 -6.19
C LEU A 230 16.31 15.38 -5.92
N ALA A 231 15.95 15.18 -4.65
CA ALA A 231 14.69 14.56 -4.24
C ALA A 231 13.46 15.22 -4.89
N TYR A 232 13.43 16.54 -5.01
CA TYR A 232 12.33 17.27 -5.64
C TYR A 232 12.09 16.84 -7.10
N TYR A 233 13.14 16.75 -7.90
CA TYR A 233 13.03 16.35 -9.31
C TYR A 233 12.67 14.86 -9.45
N VAL A 234 13.17 14.04 -8.54
CA VAL A 234 12.85 12.61 -8.51
C VAL A 234 11.36 12.38 -8.21
N ILE A 235 10.74 13.14 -7.30
CA ILE A 235 9.30 13.07 -7.02
C ILE A 235 8.50 13.26 -8.31
N TRP A 236 8.76 14.33 -9.04
CA TRP A 236 8.01 14.62 -10.28
C TRP A 236 8.30 13.60 -11.38
N GLY A 237 9.56 13.23 -11.59
CA GLY A 237 9.93 12.25 -12.62
C GLY A 237 9.30 10.87 -12.38
N THR A 238 9.35 10.38 -11.15
CA THR A 238 8.75 9.09 -10.78
C THR A 238 7.22 9.11 -10.78
N ALA A 239 6.60 10.25 -10.40
CA ALA A 239 5.14 10.41 -10.47
C ALA A 239 4.64 10.40 -11.92
N VAL A 240 5.31 11.10 -12.83
CA VAL A 240 4.98 11.08 -14.26
C VAL A 240 5.16 9.68 -14.83
N LEU A 241 6.24 8.97 -14.47
CA LEU A 241 6.46 7.60 -14.92
C LEU A 241 5.35 6.65 -14.42
N LEU A 242 4.96 6.77 -13.16
CA LEU A 242 3.86 5.99 -12.59
C LEU A 242 2.54 6.24 -13.35
N PHE A 243 2.26 7.50 -13.67
CA PHE A 243 1.07 7.87 -14.43
C PHE A 243 1.10 7.28 -15.85
N VAL A 244 2.21 7.41 -16.57
CA VAL A 244 2.39 6.85 -17.92
C VAL A 244 2.19 5.33 -17.92
N LEU A 245 2.77 4.62 -16.93
CA LEU A 245 2.57 3.19 -16.78
C LEU A 245 1.11 2.84 -16.46
N ALA A 246 0.45 3.59 -15.60
CA ALA A 246 -0.96 3.38 -15.29
C ALA A 246 -1.83 3.50 -16.56
N VAL A 247 -1.60 4.53 -17.37
CA VAL A 247 -2.30 4.70 -18.65
C VAL A 247 -2.00 3.54 -19.60
N TRP A 248 -0.72 3.15 -19.74
CA TRP A 248 -0.30 2.05 -20.59
C TRP A 248 -0.98 0.74 -20.22
N TYR A 249 -0.98 0.38 -18.94
CA TYR A 249 -1.62 -0.86 -18.48
C TYR A 249 -3.15 -0.79 -18.57
N THR A 250 -3.76 0.38 -18.39
CA THR A 250 -5.20 0.56 -18.59
C THR A 250 -5.59 0.31 -20.04
N VAL A 251 -4.85 0.89 -20.99
CA VAL A 251 -5.08 0.67 -22.43
C VAL A 251 -4.85 -0.80 -22.83
N LYS A 252 -3.84 -1.45 -22.26
CA LYS A 252 -3.56 -2.87 -22.52
C LYS A 252 -4.66 -3.81 -22.00
N MET A 253 -5.47 -3.37 -21.03
CA MET A 253 -6.57 -4.16 -20.45
C MET A 253 -7.91 -3.98 -21.18
N LEU A 254 -8.07 -2.90 -21.95
CA LEU A 254 -9.23 -2.63 -22.82
C LEU A 254 -9.15 -3.48 -24.09
#